data_606ff7159d4eba6b5cf220e829ecba72
#
_entry.id   606ff7159d4eba6b5cf220e829ecba72
#
_cell.length_a   1.000
_cell.length_b   1.000
_cell.length_c   1.000
_cell.angle_alpha   90.00
_cell.angle_beta   90.00
_cell.angle_gamma   90.00
#
_symmetry.space_group_name_H-M   'P 1'
#
loop_
_entity.id
_entity.type
_entity.pdbx_description
1 polymer ?
#
loop_
_entity_poly.entity_id
_entity_poly.type
_entity_poly.pdbx_seq_one_letter_code
_entity_poly.pdbx_strand_id
1 'polypeptide(L)'
;AKLLAESLHADMTVLPFDVLTDKVVKSNPKDRCYYCKNQVFGGILKAAKEDGFTEIMDGTNASDDAGDRPGMRALKEMKVLSPLRLSGITKTALREYSRNAGLFTWNKPAYACLATRVPSGISIEASVLKDVEWAEKSLSDLGFRDFRVRVYPDPAAGDTKRSEEHTSELQSQD
;
A
#
# COMPACT_ATOMS: atom_id res chain seq x y z
N ALA A 1 12.28 -2.19 1.31
CA ALA A 1 12.58 -2.73 -0.01
C ALA A 1 14.08 -2.81 -0.23
N LYS A 2 14.86 -1.71 -0.10
CA LYS A 2 16.32 -1.67 -0.36
C LYS A 2 17.08 -2.79 0.37
N LEU A 3 16.97 -2.86 1.71
CA LEU A 3 17.62 -3.91 2.51
C LEU A 3 17.28 -5.34 2.06
N LEU A 4 16.04 -5.57 1.58
CA LEU A 4 15.64 -6.89 1.08
C LEU A 4 16.29 -7.18 -0.27
N ALA A 5 16.32 -6.23 -1.18
CA ALA A 5 17.00 -6.37 -2.47
C ALA A 5 18.50 -6.64 -2.27
N GLU A 6 19.15 -5.89 -1.39
CA GLU A 6 20.56 -6.10 -1.02
C GLU A 6 20.79 -7.51 -0.46
N SER A 7 19.93 -7.97 0.47
CA SER A 7 20.07 -9.31 1.07
C SER A 7 19.85 -10.45 0.08
N LEU A 8 19.13 -10.20 -1.00
CA LEU A 8 18.84 -11.16 -2.07
C LEU A 8 19.76 -11.00 -3.29
N HIS A 9 20.67 -10.02 -3.26
CA HIS A 9 21.48 -9.64 -4.43
C HIS A 9 20.62 -9.40 -5.69
N ALA A 10 19.43 -8.80 -5.48
CA ALA A 10 18.49 -8.51 -6.55
C ALA A 10 18.67 -7.08 -7.05
N ASP A 11 18.69 -6.92 -8.37
CA ASP A 11 18.70 -5.61 -8.98
C ASP A 11 17.44 -4.84 -8.64
N MET A 12 17.59 -3.56 -8.26
CA MET A 12 16.46 -2.74 -7.86
C MET A 12 16.56 -1.34 -8.43
N THR A 13 15.58 -0.97 -9.24
CA THR A 13 15.38 0.40 -9.73
C THR A 13 14.34 1.11 -8.87
N VAL A 14 14.65 2.32 -8.42
CA VAL A 14 13.73 3.18 -7.67
C VAL A 14 13.23 4.28 -8.59
N LEU A 15 11.94 4.24 -8.90
CA LEU A 15 11.29 5.27 -9.71
C LEU A 15 10.70 6.34 -8.78
N PRO A 16 11.11 7.62 -8.90
CA PRO A 16 10.47 8.70 -8.17
C PRO A 16 9.06 8.95 -8.75
N PHE A 17 8.05 8.92 -7.88
CA PHE A 17 6.67 9.07 -8.30
C PHE A 17 5.86 9.88 -7.31
N ASP A 18 5.24 10.98 -7.76
CA ASP A 18 4.29 11.74 -6.96
C ASP A 18 2.88 11.57 -7.54
N VAL A 19 2.12 10.65 -6.96
CA VAL A 19 0.75 10.36 -7.39
C VAL A 19 -0.24 11.49 -7.06
N LEU A 20 0.11 12.43 -6.18
CA LEU A 20 -0.76 13.54 -5.80
C LEU A 20 -0.73 14.69 -6.81
N THR A 21 0.15 14.65 -7.79
CA THR A 21 0.11 15.56 -8.94
C THR A 21 -1.12 15.34 -9.82
N ASP A 22 -1.69 14.13 -9.79
CA ASP A 22 -2.94 13.82 -10.45
C ASP A 22 -4.13 14.33 -9.63
N LYS A 23 -4.92 15.21 -10.25
CA LYS A 23 -6.08 15.82 -9.61
C LYS A 23 -7.15 14.81 -9.22
N VAL A 24 -7.32 13.72 -9.99
CA VAL A 24 -8.30 12.67 -9.70
C VAL A 24 -7.84 11.85 -8.49
N VAL A 25 -6.57 11.46 -8.45
CA VAL A 25 -6.01 10.75 -7.27
C VAL A 25 -6.09 11.63 -6.03
N LYS A 26 -5.72 12.91 -6.16
CA LYS A 26 -5.77 13.90 -5.08
C LYS A 26 -7.18 14.09 -4.53
N SER A 27 -8.20 14.15 -5.38
CA SER A 27 -9.61 14.33 -4.95
C SER A 27 -10.17 13.12 -4.20
N ASN A 28 -9.46 12.01 -4.15
CA ASN A 28 -9.76 10.83 -3.35
C ASN A 28 -11.15 10.21 -3.61
N PRO A 29 -11.53 9.93 -4.84
CA PRO A 29 -12.77 9.25 -5.14
C PRO A 29 -12.75 7.79 -4.61
N LYS A 30 -13.92 7.15 -4.54
CA LYS A 30 -14.04 5.75 -4.08
C LYS A 30 -13.17 4.78 -4.90
N ASP A 31 -12.99 5.07 -6.17
CA ASP A 31 -12.17 4.30 -7.11
C ASP A 31 -10.74 4.87 -7.30
N ARG A 32 -10.28 5.75 -6.39
CA ARG A 32 -8.93 6.33 -6.41
C ARG A 32 -7.84 5.29 -6.71
N CYS A 33 -7.95 4.07 -6.15
CA CYS A 33 -6.95 3.03 -6.35
C CYS A 33 -6.79 2.62 -7.82
N TYR A 34 -7.82 2.74 -8.63
CA TYR A 34 -7.75 2.53 -10.07
C TYR A 34 -6.83 3.55 -10.74
N TYR A 35 -7.09 4.84 -10.54
CA TYR A 35 -6.28 5.92 -11.11
C TYR A 35 -4.84 5.90 -10.62
N CYS A 36 -4.65 5.73 -9.32
CA CYS A 36 -3.32 5.63 -8.71
C CYS A 36 -2.50 4.47 -9.30
N LYS A 37 -3.10 3.28 -9.44
CA LYS A 37 -2.41 2.13 -10.03
C LYS A 37 -2.11 2.33 -11.52
N ASN A 38 -3.00 2.94 -12.27
CA ASN A 38 -2.74 3.26 -13.68
C ASN A 38 -1.49 4.15 -13.83
N GLN A 39 -1.31 5.15 -12.97
CA GLN A 39 -0.12 5.99 -13.01
C GLN A 39 1.14 5.22 -12.60
N VAL A 40 1.11 4.56 -11.43
CA VAL A 40 2.28 3.87 -10.89
C VAL A 40 2.73 2.76 -11.83
N PHE A 41 1.81 1.88 -12.24
CA PHE A 41 2.15 0.77 -13.15
C PHE A 41 2.42 1.24 -14.58
N GLY A 42 1.81 2.33 -15.02
CA GLY A 42 2.17 2.97 -16.28
C GLY A 42 3.63 3.46 -16.29
N GLY A 43 4.08 4.07 -15.20
CA GLY A 43 5.48 4.45 -15.02
C GLY A 43 6.43 3.25 -14.96
N ILE A 44 6.04 2.19 -14.24
CA ILE A 44 6.83 0.94 -14.16
C ILE A 44 6.92 0.27 -15.54
N LEU A 45 5.81 0.17 -16.28
CA LEU A 45 5.79 -0.40 -17.63
C LEU A 45 6.69 0.37 -18.59
N LYS A 46 6.69 1.71 -18.48
CA LYS A 46 7.58 2.55 -19.30
C LYS A 46 9.05 2.25 -19.00
N ALA A 47 9.44 2.27 -17.73
CA ALA A 47 10.81 1.98 -17.32
C ALA A 47 11.23 0.55 -17.69
N ALA A 48 10.38 -0.44 -17.44
CA ALA A 48 10.62 -1.83 -17.81
C ALA A 48 10.88 -1.99 -19.34
N LYS A 49 10.08 -1.28 -20.15
CA LYS A 49 10.25 -1.30 -21.60
C LYS A 49 11.57 -0.64 -22.05
N GLU A 50 11.99 0.43 -21.38
CA GLU A 50 13.29 1.07 -21.63
C GLU A 50 14.45 0.13 -21.28
N ASP A 51 14.28 -0.72 -20.26
CA ASP A 51 15.23 -1.77 -19.85
C ASP A 51 15.09 -3.08 -20.66
N GLY A 52 14.21 -3.12 -21.67
CA GLY A 52 14.04 -4.27 -22.57
C GLY A 52 13.07 -5.36 -22.08
N PHE A 53 12.33 -5.11 -20.99
CA PHE A 53 11.31 -6.02 -20.49
C PHE A 53 9.94 -5.76 -21.16
N THR A 54 9.23 -6.82 -21.48
CA THR A 54 7.90 -6.75 -22.12
C THR A 54 6.76 -7.06 -21.18
N GLU A 55 7.04 -7.71 -20.05
CA GLU A 55 6.06 -8.13 -19.06
C GLU A 55 6.47 -7.66 -17.67
N ILE A 56 5.49 -7.34 -16.86
CA ILE A 56 5.70 -7.01 -15.44
C ILE A 56 4.82 -7.89 -14.57
N MET A 57 5.30 -8.12 -13.34
CA MET A 57 4.62 -8.93 -12.34
C MET A 57 4.41 -8.12 -11.06
N ASP A 58 3.39 -8.51 -10.28
CA ASP A 58 3.16 -7.97 -8.96
C ASP A 58 3.18 -9.06 -7.88
N GLY A 59 3.16 -8.64 -6.61
CA GLY A 59 3.15 -9.54 -5.45
C GLY A 59 1.74 -9.94 -4.96
N THR A 60 0.71 -9.77 -5.77
CA THR A 60 -0.66 -10.17 -5.42
C THR A 60 -0.72 -11.68 -5.20
N ASN A 61 -1.22 -12.12 -4.05
CA ASN A 61 -1.30 -13.53 -3.65
C ASN A 61 -2.75 -14.05 -3.66
N ALA A 62 -2.94 -15.36 -3.45
CA ALA A 62 -4.26 -16.00 -3.52
C ALA A 62 -5.23 -15.58 -2.40
N SER A 63 -4.72 -15.01 -1.29
CA SER A 63 -5.57 -14.47 -0.21
C SER A 63 -6.06 -13.06 -0.49
N ASP A 64 -5.50 -12.36 -1.49
CA ASP A 64 -5.96 -11.04 -1.85
C ASP A 64 -7.31 -11.18 -2.55
N ASP A 65 -8.32 -10.49 -2.02
CA ASP A 65 -9.64 -10.48 -2.64
C ASP A 65 -9.56 -9.88 -4.04
N ALA A 66 -9.93 -10.69 -5.03
CA ALA A 66 -9.92 -10.30 -6.44
C ALA A 66 -11.26 -9.76 -6.92
N GLY A 67 -12.22 -9.60 -6.01
CA GLY A 67 -13.49 -9.01 -6.36
C GLY A 67 -13.34 -7.72 -7.17
N ASP A 68 -14.40 -7.10 -7.55
CA ASP A 68 -14.39 -5.88 -8.40
C ASP A 68 -13.78 -4.67 -7.68
N ARG A 69 -12.53 -4.87 -7.19
CA ARG A 69 -11.75 -3.80 -6.58
C ARG A 69 -11.13 -2.93 -7.67
N PRO A 70 -11.32 -1.61 -7.62
CA PRO A 70 -10.82 -0.69 -8.64
C PRO A 70 -9.34 -0.90 -8.98
N GLY A 71 -8.51 -1.15 -7.97
CA GLY A 71 -7.08 -1.38 -8.19
C GLY A 71 -6.76 -2.72 -8.90
N MET A 72 -7.57 -3.75 -8.73
CA MET A 72 -7.38 -5.03 -9.43
C MET A 72 -7.80 -4.92 -10.90
N ARG A 73 -8.84 -4.12 -11.18
CA ARG A 73 -9.25 -3.80 -12.55
C ARG A 73 -8.10 -3.14 -13.33
N ALA A 74 -7.44 -2.14 -12.75
CA ALA A 74 -6.29 -1.49 -13.38
C ALA A 74 -5.17 -2.49 -13.74
N LEU A 75 -4.80 -3.39 -12.83
CA LEU A 75 -3.77 -4.41 -13.07
C LEU A 75 -4.15 -5.34 -14.21
N LYS A 76 -5.42 -5.77 -14.25
CA LYS A 76 -5.94 -6.64 -15.30
C LYS A 76 -5.90 -5.96 -16.67
N GLU A 77 -6.34 -4.71 -16.77
CA GLU A 77 -6.32 -3.92 -18.00
C GLU A 77 -4.90 -3.72 -18.53
N MET A 78 -3.93 -3.52 -17.63
CA MET A 78 -2.50 -3.39 -17.97
C MET A 78 -1.79 -4.73 -18.17
N LYS A 79 -2.51 -5.86 -18.05
CA LYS A 79 -1.95 -7.22 -18.19
C LYS A 79 -0.79 -7.50 -17.24
N VAL A 80 -0.84 -6.93 -16.03
CA VAL A 80 0.14 -7.24 -14.99
C VAL A 80 -0.07 -8.67 -14.51
N LEU A 81 0.98 -9.48 -14.49
CA LEU A 81 0.93 -10.86 -14.05
C LEU A 81 1.01 -10.93 -12.51
N SER A 82 0.23 -11.81 -11.91
CA SER A 82 0.25 -12.08 -10.45
C SER A 82 0.64 -13.56 -10.21
N PRO A 83 1.92 -13.93 -10.31
CA PRO A 83 2.34 -15.34 -10.29
C PRO A 83 1.96 -16.07 -9.01
N LEU A 84 2.09 -15.42 -7.84
CA LEU A 84 1.72 -16.02 -6.57
C LEU A 84 0.24 -16.38 -6.51
N ARG A 85 -0.61 -15.51 -7.06
CA ARG A 85 -2.04 -15.74 -7.16
C ARG A 85 -2.36 -16.86 -8.14
N LEU A 86 -1.77 -16.84 -9.31
CA LEU A 86 -1.95 -17.86 -10.34
C LEU A 86 -1.53 -19.25 -9.84
N SER A 87 -0.51 -19.32 -8.99
CA SER A 87 -0.04 -20.56 -8.35
C SER A 87 -0.82 -20.94 -7.09
N GLY A 88 -1.88 -20.21 -6.72
CA GLY A 88 -2.67 -20.49 -5.53
C GLY A 88 -1.95 -20.24 -4.20
N ILE A 89 -0.82 -19.51 -4.21
CA ILE A 89 -0.02 -19.24 -3.01
C ILE A 89 -0.74 -18.20 -2.14
N THR A 90 -1.16 -18.64 -0.96
CA THR A 90 -1.82 -17.80 0.04
C THR A 90 -0.82 -16.96 0.81
N LYS A 91 -1.30 -15.91 1.50
CA LYS A 91 -0.46 -15.09 2.38
C LYS A 91 0.19 -15.89 3.50
N THR A 92 -0.50 -16.88 4.04
CA THR A 92 0.04 -17.78 5.08
C THR A 92 1.18 -18.62 4.51
N ALA A 93 0.97 -19.29 3.38
CA ALA A 93 2.02 -20.05 2.71
C ALA A 93 3.22 -19.18 2.32
N LEU A 94 2.97 -17.97 1.79
CA LEU A 94 4.04 -17.04 1.45
C LEU A 94 4.89 -16.66 2.66
N ARG A 95 4.26 -16.43 3.82
CA ARG A 95 4.99 -16.14 5.07
C ARG A 95 5.82 -17.32 5.53
N GLU A 96 5.28 -18.53 5.44
CA GLU A 96 6.00 -19.75 5.77
C GLU A 96 7.23 -19.95 4.86
N TYR A 97 7.07 -19.82 3.55
CA TYR A 97 8.18 -19.87 2.60
C TYR A 97 9.23 -18.79 2.90
N SER A 98 8.80 -17.56 3.18
CA SER A 98 9.70 -16.46 3.53
C SER A 98 10.47 -16.75 4.82
N ARG A 99 9.82 -17.35 5.82
CA ARG A 99 10.46 -17.77 7.07
C ARG A 99 11.50 -18.86 6.83
N ASN A 100 11.14 -19.88 6.06
CA ASN A 100 12.04 -21.01 5.76
C ASN A 100 13.24 -20.55 4.93
N ALA A 101 13.05 -19.53 4.08
CA ALA A 101 14.14 -18.88 3.34
C ALA A 101 14.96 -17.88 4.18
N GLY A 102 14.67 -17.73 5.47
CA GLY A 102 15.41 -16.82 6.36
C GLY A 102 15.15 -15.33 6.10
N LEU A 103 14.09 -14.96 5.39
CA LEU A 103 13.81 -13.56 5.08
C LEU A 103 13.31 -12.83 6.32
N PHE A 104 13.97 -11.74 6.71
CA PHE A 104 13.60 -10.94 7.88
C PHE A 104 12.22 -10.27 7.78
N THR A 105 11.61 -10.27 6.59
CA THR A 105 10.29 -9.67 6.34
C THR A 105 9.12 -10.63 6.52
N TRP A 106 9.36 -11.90 6.86
CA TRP A 106 8.33 -12.95 6.92
C TRP A 106 7.14 -12.63 7.83
N ASN A 107 7.38 -11.97 8.97
CA ASN A 107 6.35 -11.62 9.96
C ASN A 107 5.95 -10.14 9.93
N LYS A 108 6.39 -9.40 8.90
CA LYS A 108 6.09 -7.97 8.80
C LYS A 108 4.56 -7.76 8.76
N PRO A 109 4.01 -6.88 9.61
CA PRO A 109 2.58 -6.52 9.58
C PRO A 109 2.16 -5.99 8.21
N ALA A 110 0.88 -6.18 7.86
CA ALA A 110 0.32 -5.58 6.67
C ALA A 110 0.22 -4.07 6.85
N TYR A 111 0.87 -3.32 5.96
CA TYR A 111 0.82 -1.87 5.96
C TYR A 111 0.09 -1.37 4.72
N ALA A 112 -1.14 -0.91 4.91
CA ALA A 112 -1.93 -0.35 3.82
C ALA A 112 -1.42 1.05 3.44
N CYS A 113 -1.74 1.48 2.21
CA CYS A 113 -1.41 2.82 1.71
C CYS A 113 -1.94 3.92 2.66
N LEU A 114 -1.11 4.91 3.01
CA LEU A 114 -1.48 6.03 3.89
C LEU A 114 -2.74 6.78 3.42
N ALA A 115 -2.96 6.86 2.13
CA ALA A 115 -4.17 7.49 1.59
C ALA A 115 -5.49 6.84 2.07
N THR A 116 -5.44 5.61 2.60
CA THR A 116 -6.62 4.96 3.22
C THR A 116 -6.97 5.52 4.60
N ARG A 117 -6.15 6.39 5.16
CA ARG A 117 -6.40 7.10 6.42
C ARG A 117 -7.29 8.31 6.22
N VAL A 118 -7.37 8.82 4.99
CA VAL A 118 -8.23 9.94 4.59
C VAL A 118 -9.55 9.39 4.07
N PRO A 119 -10.71 9.83 4.59
CA PRO A 119 -12.02 9.39 4.09
C PRO A 119 -12.20 9.69 2.61
N SER A 120 -12.86 8.77 1.89
CA SER A 120 -13.17 9.00 0.46
C SER A 120 -13.98 10.27 0.27
N GLY A 121 -13.65 11.04 -0.78
CA GLY A 121 -14.25 12.33 -1.08
C GLY A 121 -13.60 13.52 -0.37
N ILE A 122 -12.70 13.27 0.59
CA ILE A 122 -11.86 14.31 1.17
C ILE A 122 -10.55 14.36 0.40
N SER A 123 -10.13 15.54 -0.03
CA SER A 123 -8.88 15.74 -0.77
C SER A 123 -7.67 15.26 0.05
N ILE A 124 -6.77 14.58 -0.62
CA ILE A 124 -5.53 14.11 0.01
C ILE A 124 -4.48 15.21 -0.11
N GLU A 125 -4.08 15.75 1.05
CA GLU A 125 -2.99 16.71 1.13
C GLU A 125 -1.70 16.02 1.63
N ALA A 126 -0.57 16.35 0.99
CA ALA A 126 0.71 15.75 1.33
C ALA A 126 1.14 16.05 2.79
N SER A 127 0.78 17.21 3.33
CA SER A 127 1.01 17.56 4.74
C SER A 127 0.25 16.62 5.67
N VAL A 128 -1.03 16.37 5.39
CA VAL A 128 -1.87 15.46 6.18
C VAL A 128 -1.31 14.04 6.18
N LEU A 129 -0.83 13.55 5.05
CA LEU A 129 -0.19 12.22 4.97
C LEU A 129 1.10 12.16 5.79
N LYS A 130 1.91 13.23 5.81
CA LYS A 130 3.11 13.31 6.65
C LYS A 130 2.77 13.30 8.14
N ASP A 131 1.71 14.01 8.55
CA ASP A 131 1.25 14.01 9.93
C ASP A 131 0.77 12.63 10.38
N VAL A 132 0.01 11.95 9.53
CA VAL A 132 -0.44 10.57 9.77
C VAL A 132 0.75 9.61 9.87
N GLU A 133 1.72 9.72 8.95
CA GLU A 133 2.93 8.90 8.97
C GLU A 133 3.74 9.12 10.24
N TRP A 134 3.90 10.37 10.66
CA TRP A 134 4.59 10.71 11.90
C TRP A 134 3.85 10.15 13.12
N ALA A 135 2.54 10.27 13.19
CA ALA A 135 1.73 9.74 14.29
C ALA A 135 1.80 8.22 14.34
N GLU A 136 1.64 7.52 13.19
CA GLU A 136 1.78 6.06 13.13
C GLU A 136 3.19 5.62 13.53
N LYS A 137 4.23 6.35 13.12
CA LYS A 137 5.60 6.07 13.54
C LYS A 137 5.78 6.24 15.05
N SER A 138 5.32 7.33 15.63
CA SER A 138 5.42 7.60 17.07
C SER A 138 4.74 6.50 17.91
N LEU A 139 3.55 6.04 17.51
CA LEU A 139 2.87 4.92 18.17
C LEU A 139 3.65 3.61 18.02
N SER A 140 4.23 3.37 16.84
CA SER A 140 5.06 2.19 16.61
C SER A 140 6.33 2.20 17.47
N ASP A 141 6.97 3.36 17.64
CA ASP A 141 8.15 3.55 18.49
C ASP A 141 7.83 3.32 19.98
N LEU A 142 6.58 3.57 20.39
CA LEU A 142 6.04 3.23 21.72
C LEU A 142 5.67 1.74 21.89
N GLY A 143 5.82 0.93 20.84
CA GLY A 143 5.57 -0.52 20.88
C GLY A 143 4.18 -0.96 20.43
N PHE A 144 3.30 -0.03 20.07
CA PHE A 144 1.98 -0.40 19.52
C PHE A 144 2.11 -1.10 18.17
N ARG A 145 1.21 -2.06 17.89
CA ARG A 145 1.18 -2.84 16.65
C ARG A 145 -0.25 -2.92 16.11
N ASP A 146 -0.38 -3.14 14.79
CA ASP A 146 -1.67 -3.37 14.12
C ASP A 146 -2.72 -2.25 14.29
N PHE A 147 -2.28 -1.02 14.39
CA PHE A 147 -3.12 0.18 14.49
C PHE A 147 -3.15 0.97 13.17
N ARG A 148 -4.06 1.94 13.10
CA ARG A 148 -4.17 2.89 11.98
C ARG A 148 -4.64 4.24 12.53
N VAL A 149 -3.87 5.30 12.27
CA VAL A 149 -4.27 6.68 12.55
C VAL A 149 -5.14 7.18 11.40
N ARG A 150 -6.36 7.61 11.69
CA ARG A 150 -7.30 8.10 10.68
C ARG A 150 -7.54 9.59 10.81
N VAL A 151 -7.75 10.23 9.67
CA VAL A 151 -8.17 11.63 9.59
C VAL A 151 -9.69 11.69 9.66
N TYR A 152 -10.20 12.54 10.54
CA TYR A 152 -11.63 12.84 10.60
C TYR A 152 -11.85 14.30 10.22
N PRO A 153 -12.77 14.59 9.28
CA PRO A 153 -13.14 15.97 9.00
C PRO A 153 -13.82 16.56 10.23
N ASP A 154 -13.46 17.80 10.57
CA ASP A 154 -14.20 18.55 11.60
C ASP A 154 -15.48 19.14 10.96
N PRO A 155 -16.67 18.73 11.39
CA PRO A 155 -17.92 19.25 10.84
C PRO A 155 -18.11 20.75 11.07
N ALA A 156 -17.47 21.31 12.09
CA ALA A 156 -17.63 22.71 12.47
C ALA A 156 -16.64 23.66 11.77
N ALA A 157 -15.50 23.14 11.33
CA ALA A 157 -14.42 23.97 10.79
C ALA A 157 -14.34 23.98 9.26
N GLY A 158 -15.11 23.16 8.55
CA GLY A 158 -14.93 22.93 7.10
C GLY A 158 -13.53 22.37 6.76
N ASP A 159 -12.74 22.06 7.77
CA ASP A 159 -11.35 21.64 7.68
C ASP A 159 -11.13 20.28 8.37
N THR A 160 -10.09 19.58 7.95
CA THR A 160 -9.75 18.28 8.55
C THR A 160 -8.99 18.48 9.85
N LYS A 161 -9.65 18.34 11.00
CA LYS A 161 -8.95 18.21 12.28
C LYS A 161 -8.62 16.75 12.60
N ARG A 162 -7.46 16.59 13.19
CA ARG A 162 -6.89 15.37 13.69
C ARG A 162 -7.60 14.97 14.97
N SER A 163 -8.33 13.85 15.01
CA SER A 163 -8.78 13.27 16.27
C SER A 163 -7.84 12.14 16.68
N GLU A 164 -7.33 12.22 17.88
CA GLU A 164 -6.38 11.25 18.47
C GLU A 164 -7.06 10.04 19.14
N GLU A 165 -8.36 9.86 18.99
CA GLU A 165 -9.07 8.81 19.71
C GLU A 165 -9.72 7.78 18.81
N HIS A 166 -9.06 6.65 18.68
CA HIS A 166 -9.65 5.32 18.73
C HIS A 166 -8.57 4.33 19.18
N THR A 167 -8.52 4.13 20.50
CA THR A 167 -7.94 2.92 21.07
C THR A 167 -8.78 1.75 20.61
N SER A 168 -8.24 0.91 19.72
CA SER A 168 -8.79 -0.41 19.52
C SER A 168 -8.69 -1.16 20.83
N GLU A 169 -9.81 -1.68 21.33
CA GLU A 169 -9.82 -2.58 22.46
C GLU A 169 -8.81 -3.69 22.25
N LEU A 170 -7.85 -3.77 23.14
CA LEU A 170 -6.94 -4.88 23.27
C LEU A 170 -7.77 -6.08 23.74
N GLN A 171 -8.25 -6.90 22.83
CA GLN A 171 -8.63 -8.26 23.16
C GLN A 171 -7.35 -9.05 23.38
N SER A 172 -6.95 -9.14 24.66
CA SER A 172 -6.05 -10.18 25.14
C SER A 172 -6.75 -11.52 24.94
N GLN A 173 -6.32 -12.31 24.01
CA GLN A 173 -6.59 -13.74 24.00
C GLN A 173 -5.40 -14.41 24.67
N ASP A 174 -5.69 -14.96 25.86
CA ASP A 174 -4.88 -15.94 26.57
C ASP A 174 -4.63 -17.20 25.71
#